data_e78772e25a162476e64073eda907532f
#
_entry.id   e78772e25a162476e64073eda907532f
#
_cell.length_a   1.000
_cell.length_b   1.000
_cell.length_c   1.000
_cell.angle_alpha   90.00
_cell.angle_beta   90.00
_cell.angle_gamma   90.00
#
_symmetry.space_group_name_H-M   'P 1'
#
loop_
_entity.id
_entity.type
_entity.pdbx_description
1 polymer ?
#
loop_
_entity_poly.entity_id
_entity_poly.type
_entity_poly.pdbx_seq_one_letter_code
_entity_poly.pdbx_strand_id
1 'polypeptide(L)'
;MQKVLEDARNGITLLYSLPYVCPGRIGTMGHSYGGNTALFLSALDGRVLFCCASGCACTYENRMQNNVGIEIAGVIPGIHGRYDIDDLVCCIAPRRLLLVSAEKDKYSMDAPCIVEKARHAYAKGCRPESVSQEIPRGPCHDAGTV
;
A
#
# COMPACT_ATOMS: atom_id res chain seq x y z
N MET A 1 2.02 8.80 11.24
CA MET A 1 0.95 8.27 10.34
C MET A 1 -0.39 8.99 10.51
N GLN A 2 -0.94 9.14 11.72
CA GLN A 2 -2.29 9.71 11.94
C GLN A 2 -2.51 11.06 11.24
N LYS A 3 -1.65 12.06 11.48
CA LYS A 3 -1.79 13.39 10.85
C LYS A 3 -1.76 13.36 9.33
N VAL A 4 -0.87 12.55 8.76
CA VAL A 4 -0.77 12.38 7.30
C VAL A 4 -2.05 11.79 6.72
N LEU A 5 -2.66 10.83 7.41
CA LEU A 5 -3.93 10.23 6.98
C LEU A 5 -5.11 11.19 7.12
N GLU A 6 -5.13 12.01 8.17
CA GLU A 6 -6.14 13.08 8.31
C GLU A 6 -6.06 14.06 7.14
N ASP A 7 -4.85 14.52 6.81
CA ASP A 7 -4.64 15.46 5.71
C ASP A 7 -5.01 14.82 4.36
N ALA A 8 -4.64 13.56 4.14
CA ALA A 8 -5.01 12.82 2.94
C ALA A 8 -6.53 12.63 2.80
N ARG A 9 -7.23 12.31 3.90
CA ARG A 9 -8.70 12.20 3.92
C ARG A 9 -9.39 13.53 3.67
N ASN A 10 -8.83 14.63 4.18
CA ASN A 10 -9.31 15.98 3.88
C ASN A 10 -9.12 16.29 2.39
N GLY A 11 -8.01 15.88 1.79
CA GLY A 11 -7.79 15.96 0.34
C GLY A 11 -8.85 15.19 -0.47
N ILE A 12 -9.21 13.96 -0.06
CA ILE A 12 -10.31 13.20 -0.67
C ILE A 12 -11.64 13.95 -0.54
N THR A 13 -11.92 14.52 0.64
CA THR A 13 -13.14 15.30 0.87
C THR A 13 -13.21 16.53 -0.01
N LEU A 14 -12.08 17.24 -0.18
CA LEU A 14 -11.99 18.36 -1.11
C LEU A 14 -12.26 17.91 -2.54
N LEU A 15 -11.63 16.84 -3.01
CA LEU A 15 -11.85 16.31 -4.35
C LEU A 15 -13.34 15.97 -4.60
N TYR A 16 -14.02 15.39 -3.60
CA TYR A 16 -15.44 15.09 -3.70
C TYR A 16 -16.32 16.33 -3.82
N SER A 17 -15.88 17.48 -3.34
CA SER A 17 -16.63 18.74 -3.41
C SER A 17 -16.45 19.51 -4.73
N LEU A 18 -15.48 19.10 -5.57
CA LEU A 18 -15.19 19.80 -6.81
C LEU A 18 -16.13 19.37 -7.93
N PRO A 19 -16.80 20.30 -8.63
CA PRO A 19 -17.83 19.98 -9.61
C PRO A 19 -17.35 19.25 -10.87
N TYR A 20 -16.04 19.29 -11.12
CA TYR A 20 -15.40 18.63 -12.27
C TYR A 20 -14.73 17.29 -11.89
N VAL A 21 -14.81 16.87 -10.63
CA VAL A 21 -14.30 15.57 -10.17
C VAL A 21 -15.44 14.57 -10.11
N CYS A 22 -15.24 13.40 -10.71
CA CYS A 22 -16.18 12.30 -10.57
C CYS A 22 -15.90 11.55 -9.24
N PRO A 23 -16.80 11.62 -8.25
CA PRO A 23 -16.60 10.96 -6.96
C PRO A 23 -16.34 9.46 -7.05
N GLY A 24 -16.97 8.78 -8.03
CA GLY A 24 -16.79 7.35 -8.28
C GLY A 24 -15.50 6.98 -9.02
N ARG A 25 -14.53 7.89 -9.17
CA ARG A 25 -13.29 7.66 -9.94
C ARG A 25 -12.05 8.19 -9.22
N ILE A 26 -12.08 8.30 -7.91
CA ILE A 26 -10.93 8.75 -7.11
C ILE A 26 -10.11 7.55 -6.68
N GLY A 27 -8.81 7.64 -6.89
CA GLY A 27 -7.83 6.66 -6.45
C GLY A 27 -6.63 7.30 -5.79
N THR A 28 -5.73 6.49 -5.29
CA THR A 28 -4.47 6.91 -4.68
C THR A 28 -3.31 6.23 -5.33
N MET A 29 -2.19 6.93 -5.42
CA MET A 29 -0.93 6.32 -5.79
C MET A 29 0.22 6.94 -4.99
N GLY A 30 1.26 6.14 -4.76
CA GLY A 30 2.44 6.61 -4.07
C GLY A 30 3.60 5.63 -4.13
N HIS A 31 4.80 6.17 -3.88
CA HIS A 31 6.04 5.41 -3.82
C HIS A 31 6.64 5.50 -2.42
N SER A 32 7.26 4.40 -1.94
CA SER A 32 7.93 4.34 -0.65
C SER A 32 7.00 4.77 0.50
N TYR A 33 7.33 5.81 1.28
CA TYR A 33 6.45 6.34 2.31
C TYR A 33 5.08 6.79 1.77
N GLY A 34 5.05 7.38 0.57
CA GLY A 34 3.80 7.70 -0.13
C GLY A 34 3.00 6.46 -0.51
N GLY A 35 3.67 5.35 -0.82
CA GLY A 35 3.04 4.04 -1.05
C GLY A 35 2.37 3.50 0.21
N ASN A 36 3.05 3.57 1.36
CA ASN A 36 2.45 3.23 2.66
C ASN A 36 1.21 4.12 2.94
N THR A 37 1.33 5.43 2.72
CA THR A 37 0.20 6.35 2.91
C THR A 37 -0.99 5.98 2.01
N ALA A 38 -0.73 5.63 0.75
CA ALA A 38 -1.75 5.21 -0.19
C ALA A 38 -2.46 3.91 0.25
N LEU A 39 -1.71 2.92 0.77
CA LEU A 39 -2.26 1.68 1.32
C LEU A 39 -3.16 1.96 2.54
N PHE A 40 -2.64 2.69 3.52
CA PHE A 40 -3.41 3.05 4.72
C PHE A 40 -4.67 3.85 4.38
N LEU A 41 -4.55 4.87 3.52
CA LEU A 41 -5.70 5.66 3.09
C LEU A 41 -6.74 4.79 2.39
N SER A 42 -6.31 3.92 1.48
CA SER A 42 -7.22 3.04 0.75
C SER A 42 -7.90 2.02 1.66
N ALA A 43 -7.19 1.47 2.65
CA ALA A 43 -7.77 0.54 3.61
C ALA A 43 -8.83 1.21 4.50
N LEU A 44 -8.60 2.46 4.91
CA LEU A 44 -9.40 3.16 5.91
C LEU A 44 -10.45 4.11 5.34
N ASP A 45 -10.42 4.41 4.03
CA ASP A 45 -11.39 5.29 3.37
C ASP A 45 -12.00 4.62 2.13
N GLY A 46 -13.26 4.19 2.27
CA GLY A 46 -13.99 3.49 1.21
C GLY A 46 -14.29 4.34 -0.04
N ARG A 47 -14.05 5.65 0.02
CA ARG A 47 -14.19 6.55 -1.14
C ARG A 47 -13.05 6.40 -2.14
N VAL A 48 -11.93 5.81 -1.74
CA VAL A 48 -10.80 5.49 -2.61
C VAL A 48 -11.10 4.19 -3.35
N LEU A 49 -11.28 4.24 -4.66
CA LEU A 49 -11.73 3.09 -5.46
C LEU A 49 -10.60 2.25 -6.06
N PHE A 50 -9.40 2.81 -6.16
CA PHE A 50 -8.22 2.08 -6.59
C PHE A 50 -6.98 2.61 -5.88
N CYS A 51 -5.99 1.74 -5.70
CA CYS A 51 -4.73 2.05 -5.06
C CYS A 51 -3.58 1.53 -5.93
N CYS A 52 -2.57 2.37 -6.13
CA CYS A 52 -1.28 1.97 -6.69
C CYS A 52 -0.19 2.29 -5.66
N ALA A 53 0.45 1.27 -5.10
CA ALA A 53 1.48 1.43 -4.09
C ALA A 53 2.78 0.77 -4.55
N SER A 54 3.86 1.53 -4.56
CA SER A 54 5.16 1.13 -5.07
C SER A 54 6.24 1.18 -3.99
N GLY A 55 7.14 0.19 -3.95
CA GLY A 55 8.33 0.17 -3.08
C GLY A 55 8.00 0.21 -1.58
N CYS A 56 6.91 -0.42 -1.16
CA CYS A 56 6.45 -0.35 0.23
C CYS A 56 5.77 -1.64 0.74
N ALA A 57 5.57 -2.64 -0.12
CA ALA A 57 4.89 -3.88 0.21
C ALA A 57 5.79 -4.80 1.04
N CYS A 58 6.02 -4.43 2.29
CA CYS A 58 6.84 -5.14 3.26
C CYS A 58 6.19 -5.03 4.63
N THR A 59 5.93 -6.17 5.28
CA THR A 59 5.37 -6.22 6.62
C THR A 59 6.32 -5.62 7.66
N TYR A 60 5.79 -5.13 8.75
CA TYR A 60 6.59 -4.66 9.89
C TYR A 60 7.40 -5.81 10.49
N GLU A 61 6.80 -7.00 10.56
CA GLU A 61 7.49 -8.19 11.05
C GLU A 61 8.73 -8.51 10.19
N ASN A 62 8.59 -8.54 8.87
CA ASN A 62 9.71 -8.78 7.96
C ASN A 62 10.79 -7.71 8.09
N ARG A 63 10.39 -6.43 8.20
CA ARG A 63 11.34 -5.33 8.40
C ARG A 63 12.15 -5.49 9.68
N MET A 64 11.51 -5.86 10.79
CA MET A 64 12.22 -6.09 12.07
C MET A 64 13.16 -7.30 12.01
N GLN A 65 12.71 -8.40 11.40
CA GLN A 65 13.53 -9.61 11.27
C GLN A 65 14.78 -9.40 10.40
N ASN A 66 14.68 -8.54 9.39
CA ASN A 66 15.76 -8.28 8.42
C ASN A 66 16.49 -6.94 8.66
N ASN A 67 16.29 -6.29 9.80
CA ASN A 67 16.88 -5.00 10.14
C ASN A 67 16.62 -3.91 9.09
N VAL A 68 15.45 -3.95 8.44
CA VAL A 68 15.01 -2.91 7.51
C VAL A 68 14.33 -1.79 8.29
N GLY A 69 14.78 -0.56 8.07
CA GLY A 69 14.26 0.60 8.80
C GLY A 69 12.76 0.80 8.64
N ILE A 70 12.13 1.28 9.72
CA ILE A 70 10.75 1.75 9.75
C ILE A 70 10.79 3.25 9.98
N GLU A 71 10.13 4.01 9.10
CA GLU A 71 10.02 5.46 9.28
C GLU A 71 9.24 5.76 10.57
N ILE A 72 9.68 6.75 11.34
CA ILE A 72 9.01 7.14 12.62
C ILE A 72 7.53 7.39 12.42
N ALA A 73 7.15 8.05 11.32
CA ALA A 73 5.74 8.28 10.99
C ALA A 73 4.96 7.00 10.66
N GLY A 74 5.65 5.90 10.33
CA GLY A 74 5.07 4.57 10.13
C GLY A 74 4.89 3.76 11.42
N VAL A 75 5.49 4.20 12.53
CA VAL A 75 5.37 3.50 13.81
C VAL A 75 3.98 3.74 14.39
N ILE A 76 3.21 2.67 14.53
CA ILE A 76 1.88 2.69 15.13
C ILE A 76 1.93 1.92 16.45
N PRO A 77 1.76 2.59 17.59
CA PRO A 77 1.79 1.93 18.89
C PRO A 77 0.77 0.79 18.98
N GLY A 78 1.22 -0.39 19.41
CA GLY A 78 0.37 -1.55 19.63
C GLY A 78 -0.10 -2.28 18.36
N ILE A 79 0.40 -1.95 17.17
CA ILE A 79 0.07 -2.69 15.94
C ILE A 79 0.78 -4.03 15.88
N HIS A 80 2.02 -4.08 16.35
CA HIS A 80 2.86 -5.29 16.29
C HIS A 80 2.18 -6.48 16.96
N GLY A 81 2.16 -7.62 16.26
CA GLY A 81 1.53 -8.85 16.72
C GLY A 81 -0.01 -8.86 16.68
N ARG A 82 -0.64 -7.79 16.18
CA ARG A 82 -2.10 -7.70 16.00
C ARG A 82 -2.50 -7.54 14.55
N TYR A 83 -1.88 -6.61 13.85
CA TYR A 83 -2.13 -6.30 12.45
C TYR A 83 -0.81 -5.94 11.77
N ASP A 84 -0.73 -6.19 10.46
CA ASP A 84 0.40 -5.81 9.64
C ASP A 84 -0.05 -5.28 8.26
N ILE A 85 0.89 -4.95 7.40
CA ILE A 85 0.63 -4.39 6.06
C ILE A 85 -0.24 -5.32 5.21
N ASP A 86 -0.06 -6.63 5.33
CA ASP A 86 -0.85 -7.64 4.61
C ASP A 86 -2.34 -7.63 5.03
N ASP A 87 -2.64 -7.38 6.30
CA ASP A 87 -4.01 -7.20 6.78
C ASP A 87 -4.64 -5.94 6.22
N LEU A 88 -3.89 -4.82 6.17
CA LEU A 88 -4.35 -3.58 5.55
C LEU A 88 -4.66 -3.77 4.08
N VAL A 89 -3.80 -4.48 3.36
CA VAL A 89 -4.00 -4.81 1.95
C VAL A 89 -5.28 -5.63 1.76
N CYS A 90 -5.56 -6.59 2.62
CA CYS A 90 -6.81 -7.34 2.62
C CYS A 90 -8.05 -6.46 2.84
N CYS A 91 -7.95 -5.41 3.66
CA CYS A 91 -9.04 -4.45 3.90
C CYS A 91 -9.37 -3.57 2.67
N ILE A 92 -8.51 -3.53 1.64
CA ILE A 92 -8.81 -2.81 0.40
C ILE A 92 -9.82 -3.58 -0.47
N ALA A 93 -9.90 -4.91 -0.31
CA ALA A 93 -10.83 -5.73 -1.08
C ALA A 93 -12.29 -5.23 -0.94
N PRO A 94 -13.12 -5.31 -1.99
CA PRO A 94 -12.85 -5.80 -3.36
C PRO A 94 -12.38 -4.69 -4.33
N ARG A 95 -11.90 -3.55 -3.84
CA ARG A 95 -11.44 -2.42 -4.66
C ARG A 95 -10.13 -2.75 -5.35
N ARG A 96 -9.83 -2.08 -6.46
CA ARG A 96 -8.64 -2.38 -7.27
C ARG A 96 -7.36 -1.98 -6.54
N LEU A 97 -6.39 -2.90 -6.55
CA LEU A 97 -5.08 -2.71 -5.96
C LEU A 97 -3.98 -3.14 -6.93
N LEU A 98 -3.01 -2.26 -7.13
CA LEU A 98 -1.75 -2.55 -7.82
C LEU A 98 -0.60 -2.36 -6.83
N LEU A 99 0.16 -3.42 -6.57
CA LEU A 99 1.42 -3.35 -5.82
C LEU A 99 2.58 -3.45 -6.81
N VAL A 100 3.48 -2.48 -6.76
CA VAL A 100 4.68 -2.44 -7.59
C VAL A 100 5.90 -2.66 -6.70
N SER A 101 6.64 -3.72 -6.96
CA SER A 101 7.84 -4.08 -6.20
C SER A 101 8.98 -4.42 -7.15
N ALA A 102 10.21 -4.11 -6.76
CA ALA A 102 11.39 -4.54 -7.48
C ALA A 102 12.01 -5.77 -6.81
N GLU A 103 12.60 -6.66 -7.60
CA GLU A 103 13.12 -7.95 -7.14
C GLU A 103 14.18 -7.81 -6.01
N LYS A 104 14.99 -6.75 -6.06
CA LYS A 104 16.05 -6.49 -5.08
C LYS A 104 15.70 -5.38 -4.08
N ASP A 105 14.44 -4.96 -4.02
CA ASP A 105 14.01 -3.90 -3.12
C ASP A 105 13.73 -4.48 -1.72
N LYS A 106 14.61 -4.14 -0.77
CA LYS A 106 14.47 -4.58 0.63
C LYS A 106 13.19 -4.08 1.32
N TYR A 107 12.53 -3.06 0.78
CA TYR A 107 11.27 -2.52 1.28
C TYR A 107 10.03 -3.16 0.63
N SER A 108 10.24 -4.19 -0.19
CA SER A 108 9.17 -4.94 -0.87
C SER A 108 9.44 -6.45 -0.86
N MET A 109 10.25 -6.93 0.08
CA MET A 109 10.76 -8.31 0.09
C MET A 109 9.66 -9.36 0.17
N ASP A 110 8.61 -9.12 0.92
CA ASP A 110 7.51 -10.06 1.11
C ASP A 110 6.25 -9.69 0.30
N ALA A 111 6.39 -8.81 -0.70
CA ALA A 111 5.29 -8.45 -1.60
C ALA A 111 4.56 -9.67 -2.21
N PRO A 112 5.25 -10.75 -2.66
CA PRO A 112 4.58 -11.95 -3.13
C PRO A 112 3.66 -12.61 -2.08
N CYS A 113 4.12 -12.69 -0.83
CA CYS A 113 3.33 -13.27 0.26
C CYS A 113 2.11 -12.40 0.60
N ILE A 114 2.29 -11.07 0.62
CA ILE A 114 1.21 -10.10 0.82
C ILE A 114 0.15 -10.24 -0.28
N VAL A 115 0.57 -10.36 -1.54
CA VAL A 115 -0.33 -10.52 -2.69
C VAL A 115 -1.11 -11.84 -2.59
N GLU A 116 -0.45 -12.94 -2.22
CA GLU A 116 -1.11 -14.24 -2.07
C GLU A 116 -2.18 -14.22 -0.97
N LYS A 117 -1.87 -13.62 0.18
CA LYS A 117 -2.85 -13.41 1.25
C LYS A 117 -4.01 -12.53 0.77
N ALA A 118 -3.72 -11.44 0.06
CA ALA A 118 -4.73 -10.55 -0.50
C ALA A 118 -5.65 -11.26 -1.50
N ARG A 119 -5.12 -12.10 -2.38
CA ARG A 119 -5.92 -12.90 -3.34
C ARG A 119 -7.02 -13.70 -2.65
N HIS A 120 -6.75 -14.30 -1.49
CA HIS A 120 -7.76 -15.01 -0.71
C HIS A 120 -8.89 -14.09 -0.23
N ALA A 121 -8.57 -12.86 0.21
CA ALA A 121 -9.58 -11.88 0.60
C ALA A 121 -10.41 -11.41 -0.61
N TYR A 122 -9.76 -11.18 -1.75
CA TYR A 122 -10.42 -10.78 -2.99
C TYR A 122 -11.29 -11.89 -3.59
N ALA A 123 -10.87 -13.15 -3.49
CA ALA A 123 -11.69 -14.29 -3.92
C ALA A 123 -13.00 -14.41 -3.13
N LYS A 124 -12.96 -14.15 -1.82
CA LYS A 124 -14.17 -14.10 -0.98
C LYS A 124 -15.09 -12.93 -1.35
N GLY A 125 -14.53 -11.82 -1.86
CA GLY A 125 -15.26 -10.64 -2.32
C GLY A 125 -15.69 -10.68 -3.80
N CYS A 126 -15.53 -11.82 -4.50
CA CYS A 126 -15.90 -12.04 -5.91
C CYS A 126 -15.16 -11.19 -6.95
N ARG A 127 -13.92 -10.73 -6.69
CA ARG A 127 -13.09 -10.00 -7.67
C ARG A 127 -11.59 -10.37 -7.59
N PRO A 128 -11.18 -11.62 -7.89
CA PRO A 128 -9.79 -12.05 -7.77
C PRO A 128 -8.83 -11.31 -8.72
N GLU A 129 -9.29 -10.87 -9.89
CA GLU A 129 -8.48 -10.11 -10.86
C GLU A 129 -8.21 -8.65 -10.46
N SER A 130 -8.78 -8.18 -9.36
CA SER A 130 -8.57 -6.80 -8.90
C SER A 130 -7.26 -6.60 -8.14
N VAL A 131 -6.50 -7.66 -7.87
CA VAL A 131 -5.16 -7.60 -7.28
C VAL A 131 -4.12 -7.97 -8.32
N SER A 132 -3.21 -7.06 -8.60
CA SER A 132 -2.06 -7.31 -9.46
C SER A 132 -0.76 -6.86 -8.80
N GLN A 133 0.32 -7.55 -9.12
CA GLN A 133 1.67 -7.20 -8.76
C GLN A 133 2.48 -7.02 -10.04
N GLU A 134 3.13 -5.88 -10.17
CA GLU A 134 4.15 -5.66 -11.20
C GLU A 134 5.54 -5.73 -10.58
N ILE A 135 6.40 -6.53 -11.19
CA ILE A 135 7.83 -6.62 -10.87
C ILE A 135 8.56 -6.09 -12.11
N PRO A 136 8.98 -4.81 -12.12
CA PRO A 136 9.73 -4.28 -13.25
C PRO A 136 11.03 -5.06 -13.44
N ARG A 137 11.22 -5.62 -14.62
CA ARG A 137 12.50 -6.20 -15.06
C ARG A 137 13.38 -5.08 -15.62
N GLY A 138 14.02 -4.35 -14.75
CA GLY A 138 14.98 -3.32 -15.16
C GLY A 138 16.17 -3.30 -14.21
N PRO A 139 17.35 -2.83 -14.67
CA PRO A 139 18.48 -2.68 -13.78
C PRO A 139 18.06 -1.67 -12.69
N CYS A 140 17.90 -2.15 -11.46
CA CYS A 140 18.09 -1.25 -10.34
C CYS A 140 19.45 -0.61 -10.56
N HIS A 141 19.51 0.71 -10.63
CA HIS A 141 20.78 1.40 -10.65
C HIS A 141 21.64 0.78 -9.56
N ASP A 142 22.72 0.13 -9.96
CA ASP A 142 23.78 -0.22 -9.05
C ASP A 142 24.15 1.09 -8.36
N ALA A 143 23.73 1.24 -7.10
CA ALA A 143 24.23 2.30 -6.27
C ALA A 143 25.72 1.99 -6.13
N GLY A 144 26.49 2.73 -6.95
CA GLY A 144 27.91 2.55 -7.07
C GLY A 144 28.52 2.61 -5.69
N THR A 145 29.30 1.60 -5.42
CA THR A 145 30.35 1.59 -4.42
C THR A 145 31.18 2.88 -4.56
N VAL A 146 31.09 3.77 -3.60
CA VAL A 146 32.14 4.73 -3.28
C VAL A 146 32.42 4.60 -1.81
#